data_db1dbde7de1dba1536e181222f5f8da7
#
_entry.id   db1dbde7de1dba1536e181222f5f8da7
#
_cell.length_a   1.000
_cell.length_b   1.000
_cell.length_c   1.000
_cell.angle_alpha   90.00
_cell.angle_beta   90.00
_cell.angle_gamma   90.00
#
_symmetry.space_group_name_H-M   'P 1'
#
loop_
_entity.id
_entity.type
_entity.pdbx_description
1 polymer ?
#
loop_
_entity_poly.entity_id
_entity_poly.type
_entity_poly.pdbx_seq_one_letter_code
_entity_poly.pdbx_strand_id
1 'polypeptide(L)'
;MPADPYAKRLLWFVFMGSKGGLNRIRFISHIRNKPLNANQLAKEMNLDYKAIQHHVGVLEKNNLITRVGDKYGATFFISTFLEVNLEVFDEIVSKLEKST
;
A
#
# COMPACT_ATOMS: atom_id res chain seq x y z
N MET A 1 9.16 -9.65 18.02
CA MET A 1 10.34 -9.63 17.12
C MET A 1 10.60 -8.24 16.63
N PRO A 2 11.82 -7.76 16.70
CA PRO A 2 12.13 -6.46 16.10
C PRO A 2 11.95 -6.52 14.59
N ALA A 3 11.53 -5.41 14.00
CA ALA A 3 11.35 -5.34 12.57
C ALA A 3 12.70 -5.50 11.85
N ASP A 4 12.67 -6.20 10.73
CA ASP A 4 13.82 -6.31 9.85
C ASP A 4 14.24 -4.89 9.40
N PRO A 5 15.50 -4.50 9.58
CA PRO A 5 15.96 -3.17 9.14
C PRO A 5 15.71 -2.91 7.65
N TYR A 6 15.80 -3.94 6.82
CA TYR A 6 15.48 -3.80 5.39
C TYR A 6 14.02 -3.43 5.19
N ALA A 7 13.11 -4.15 5.87
CA ALA A 7 11.69 -3.88 5.76
C ALA A 7 11.36 -2.46 6.22
N LYS A 8 11.95 -2.02 7.31
CA LYS A 8 11.72 -0.69 7.84
C LYS A 8 12.14 0.39 6.83
N ARG A 9 13.34 0.26 6.25
CA ARG A 9 13.82 1.23 5.27
C ARG A 9 12.96 1.24 4.01
N LEU A 10 12.57 0.05 3.53
CA LEU A 10 11.73 -0.05 2.35
C LEU A 10 10.38 0.62 2.56
N LEU A 11 9.73 0.33 3.67
CA LEU A 11 8.41 0.90 3.96
C LEU A 11 8.49 2.41 4.15
N TRP A 12 9.52 2.91 4.84
CA TRP A 12 9.71 4.34 4.96
C TRP A 12 9.89 5.00 3.59
N PHE A 13 10.69 4.39 2.72
CA PHE A 13 10.88 4.93 1.38
C PHE A 13 9.57 4.97 0.58
N VAL A 14 8.83 3.85 0.55
CA VAL A 14 7.63 3.74 -0.27
C VAL A 14 6.51 4.66 0.23
N PHE A 15 6.36 4.79 1.54
CA PHE A 15 5.23 5.51 2.12
C PHE A 15 5.55 6.92 2.58
N MET A 16 6.82 7.24 2.81
CA MET A 16 7.21 8.55 3.32
C MET A 16 8.24 9.25 2.45
N GLY A 17 9.15 8.51 1.86
CA GLY A 17 10.29 9.08 1.18
C GLY A 17 10.12 9.31 -0.30
N SER A 18 8.98 8.94 -0.87
CA SER A 18 8.76 9.07 -2.31
C SER A 18 7.46 9.79 -2.61
N LYS A 19 7.39 10.40 -3.79
CA LYS A 19 6.19 11.07 -4.25
C LYS A 19 5.05 10.04 -4.39
N GLY A 20 3.89 10.39 -3.90
CA GLY A 20 2.74 9.49 -3.93
C GLY A 20 2.62 8.60 -2.70
N GLY A 21 3.53 8.75 -1.72
CA GLY A 21 3.51 7.91 -0.53
C GLY A 21 2.22 7.98 0.26
N LEU A 22 1.66 9.17 0.41
CA LEU A 22 0.40 9.35 1.14
C LEU A 22 -0.75 8.58 0.46
N ASN A 23 -0.84 8.65 -0.85
CA ASN A 23 -1.86 7.89 -1.57
C ASN A 23 -1.64 6.38 -1.45
N ARG A 24 -0.38 5.94 -1.39
CA ARG A 24 -0.11 4.51 -1.18
C ARG A 24 -0.48 4.07 0.22
N ILE A 25 -0.32 4.92 1.23
CA ILE A 25 -0.83 4.62 2.57
C ILE A 25 -2.35 4.43 2.53
N ARG A 26 -3.06 5.33 1.84
CA ARG A 26 -4.51 5.23 1.69
C ARG A 26 -4.91 3.95 0.96
N PHE A 27 -4.18 3.61 -0.10
CA PHE A 27 -4.39 2.38 -0.85
C PHE A 27 -4.33 1.15 0.07
N ILE A 28 -3.24 1.04 0.83
CA ILE A 28 -3.05 -0.08 1.77
C ILE A 28 -4.16 -0.09 2.83
N SER A 29 -4.51 1.07 3.35
CA SER A 29 -5.55 1.17 4.38
C SER A 29 -6.89 0.65 3.87
N HIS A 30 -7.22 0.92 2.61
CA HIS A 30 -8.45 0.41 2.01
C HIS A 30 -8.44 -1.11 1.83
N ILE A 31 -7.38 -1.66 1.24
CA ILE A 31 -7.34 -3.10 0.97
C ILE A 31 -7.11 -3.93 2.24
N ARG A 32 -6.61 -3.30 3.29
CA ARG A 32 -6.44 -3.95 4.59
C ARG A 32 -7.78 -4.31 5.21
N ASN A 33 -8.80 -3.47 5.01
CA ASN A 33 -10.15 -3.72 5.51
C ASN A 33 -10.86 -4.79 4.70
N LYS A 34 -10.76 -4.72 3.38
CA LYS A 34 -11.26 -5.77 2.49
C LYS A 34 -10.54 -5.66 1.14
N PRO A 35 -10.30 -6.79 0.49
CA PRO A 35 -9.68 -6.77 -0.83
C PRO A 35 -10.54 -6.02 -1.83
N LEU A 36 -9.90 -5.23 -2.70
CA LEU A 36 -10.59 -4.41 -3.69
C LEU A 36 -9.88 -4.54 -5.03
N ASN A 37 -10.63 -4.33 -6.11
CA ASN A 37 -10.05 -4.25 -7.45
C ASN A 37 -9.71 -2.80 -7.79
N ALA A 38 -9.07 -2.58 -8.94
CA ALA A 38 -8.61 -1.26 -9.34
C ALA A 38 -9.76 -0.26 -9.50
N ASN A 39 -10.90 -0.69 -10.05
CA ASN A 39 -12.04 0.19 -10.23
C ASN A 39 -12.64 0.62 -8.91
N GLN A 40 -12.73 -0.32 -7.98
CA GLN A 40 -13.22 -0.02 -6.63
C GLN A 40 -12.29 0.96 -5.91
N LEU A 41 -10.97 0.74 -6.03
CA LEU A 41 -9.99 1.63 -5.43
C LEU A 41 -10.04 3.03 -6.02
N ALA A 42 -10.23 3.14 -7.33
CA ALA A 42 -10.36 4.44 -7.98
C ALA A 42 -11.53 5.23 -7.39
N LYS A 43 -12.66 4.56 -7.20
CA LYS A 43 -13.85 5.16 -6.59
C LYS A 43 -13.60 5.54 -5.13
N GLU A 44 -13.11 4.58 -4.35
CA GLU A 44 -12.89 4.77 -2.91
C GLU A 44 -11.90 5.89 -2.63
N MET A 45 -10.86 5.99 -3.46
CA MET A 45 -9.80 6.96 -3.26
C MET A 45 -10.01 8.26 -4.03
N ASN A 46 -11.05 8.33 -4.84
CA ASN A 46 -11.31 9.46 -5.72
C ASN A 46 -10.11 9.81 -6.59
N LEU A 47 -9.54 8.79 -7.20
CA LEU A 47 -8.42 8.91 -8.12
C LEU A 47 -8.82 8.26 -9.44
N ASP A 48 -8.18 8.70 -10.53
CA ASP A 48 -8.44 8.06 -11.82
C ASP A 48 -7.75 6.68 -11.88
N TYR A 49 -8.19 5.87 -12.82
CA TYR A 49 -7.69 4.51 -13.00
C TYR A 49 -6.18 4.49 -13.24
N LYS A 50 -5.69 5.46 -14.00
CA LYS A 50 -4.27 5.53 -14.33
C LYS A 50 -3.40 5.77 -13.09
N ALA A 51 -3.88 6.64 -12.19
CA ALA A 51 -3.18 6.87 -10.93
C ALA A 51 -3.17 5.61 -10.07
N ILE A 52 -4.29 4.89 -10.02
CA ILE A 52 -4.36 3.62 -9.29
C ILE A 52 -3.35 2.63 -9.89
N GLN A 53 -3.27 2.50 -11.22
CA GLN A 53 -2.33 1.58 -11.85
C GLN A 53 -0.89 1.95 -11.55
N HIS A 54 -0.58 3.25 -11.45
CA HIS A 54 0.76 3.68 -11.05
C HIS A 54 1.10 3.19 -9.64
N HIS A 55 0.18 3.35 -8.70
CA HIS A 55 0.41 2.90 -7.32
C HIS A 55 0.48 1.38 -7.23
N VAL A 56 -0.35 0.67 -8.00
CA VAL A 56 -0.26 -0.79 -8.09
C VAL A 56 1.14 -1.21 -8.52
N GLY A 57 1.68 -0.56 -9.56
CA GLY A 57 3.02 -0.87 -10.05
C GLY A 57 4.10 -0.71 -8.98
N VAL A 58 4.06 0.41 -8.25
CA VAL A 58 5.03 0.65 -7.18
C VAL A 58 4.90 -0.38 -6.06
N LEU A 59 3.67 -0.65 -5.65
CA LEU A 59 3.42 -1.57 -4.53
C LEU A 59 3.76 -3.02 -4.91
N GLU A 60 3.42 -3.46 -6.12
CA GLU A 60 3.79 -4.81 -6.57
C GLU A 60 5.29 -4.97 -6.73
N LYS A 61 5.95 -3.98 -7.31
CA LYS A 61 7.40 -4.00 -7.50
C LYS A 61 8.14 -4.16 -6.18
N ASN A 62 7.59 -3.61 -5.11
CA ASN A 62 8.20 -3.68 -3.78
C ASN A 62 7.61 -4.79 -2.92
N ASN A 63 6.86 -5.72 -3.52
CA ASN A 63 6.29 -6.87 -2.84
C ASN A 63 5.40 -6.49 -1.64
N LEU A 64 4.61 -5.45 -1.81
CA LEU A 64 3.73 -5.00 -0.72
C LEU A 64 2.28 -5.42 -0.91
N ILE A 65 1.89 -5.73 -2.14
CA ILE A 65 0.56 -6.24 -2.44
C ILE A 65 0.65 -7.48 -3.32
N THR A 66 -0.40 -8.29 -3.29
CA THR A 66 -0.55 -9.49 -4.11
C THR A 66 -1.82 -9.33 -4.93
N ARG A 67 -1.75 -9.70 -6.19
CA ARG A 67 -2.89 -9.66 -7.09
C ARG A 67 -3.48 -11.07 -7.23
N VAL A 68 -4.79 -11.19 -7.13
CA VAL A 68 -5.49 -12.45 -7.32
C VAL A 68 -6.57 -12.23 -8.37
N GLY A 69 -6.61 -13.09 -9.37
CA GLY A 69 -7.57 -13.00 -10.46
C GLY A 69 -6.90 -12.62 -11.77
N ASP A 70 -7.71 -12.45 -12.82
CA ASP A 70 -7.20 -12.14 -14.13
C ASP A 70 -6.93 -10.63 -14.27
N LYS A 71 -6.41 -10.26 -15.45
CA LYS A 71 -5.97 -8.92 -15.76
C LYS A 71 -7.02 -7.84 -15.49
N TYR A 72 -8.29 -8.12 -15.76
CA TYR A 72 -9.33 -7.11 -15.71
C TYR A 72 -10.12 -7.09 -14.41
N GLY A 73 -10.13 -8.21 -13.71
CA GLY A 73 -10.88 -8.33 -12.46
C GLY A 73 -10.01 -8.64 -11.26
N ALA A 74 -8.70 -8.40 -11.36
CA ALA A 74 -7.78 -8.72 -10.27
C ALA A 74 -8.13 -7.94 -9.01
N THR A 75 -8.13 -8.66 -7.90
CA THR A 75 -8.36 -8.11 -6.57
C THR A 75 -7.03 -8.03 -5.84
N PHE A 76 -6.80 -6.95 -5.12
CA PHE A 76 -5.53 -6.72 -4.44
C PHE A 76 -5.65 -7.01 -2.94
N PHE A 77 -4.62 -7.70 -2.43
CA PHE A 77 -4.48 -8.07 -1.03
C PHE A 77 -3.15 -7.55 -0.54
N ILE A 78 -3.01 -7.28 0.74
CA ILE A 78 -1.67 -7.02 1.29
C ILE A 78 -0.86 -8.30 1.19
N SER A 79 0.44 -8.16 0.88
CA SER A 79 1.33 -9.32 0.77
C SER A 79 1.64 -9.90 2.15
N THR A 80 2.14 -11.13 2.18
CA THR A 80 2.63 -11.72 3.42
C THR A 80 3.75 -10.89 4.02
N PHE A 81 4.64 -10.37 3.17
CA PHE A 81 5.73 -9.50 3.63
C PHE A 81 5.19 -8.26 4.37
N LEU A 82 4.19 -7.59 3.79
CA LEU A 82 3.61 -6.42 4.46
C LEU A 82 2.84 -6.83 5.72
N GLU A 83 2.12 -7.95 5.66
CA GLU A 83 1.33 -8.42 6.79
C GLU A 83 2.20 -8.64 8.04
N VAL A 84 3.38 -9.25 7.87
CA VAL A 84 4.27 -9.48 9.02
C VAL A 84 4.98 -8.21 9.47
N ASN A 85 4.89 -7.12 8.70
CA ASN A 85 5.51 -5.84 9.02
C ASN A 85 4.49 -4.72 9.24
N LEU A 86 3.23 -5.07 9.52
CA LEU A 86 2.19 -4.06 9.73
C LEU A 86 2.47 -3.13 10.89
N GLU A 87 3.21 -3.59 11.89
CA GLU A 87 3.63 -2.75 13.00
C GLU A 87 4.45 -1.55 12.52
N VAL A 88 5.35 -1.79 11.57
CA VAL A 88 6.14 -0.71 10.96
C VAL A 88 5.24 0.23 10.16
N PHE A 89 4.32 -0.34 9.40
CA PHE A 89 3.37 0.45 8.63
C PHE A 89 2.54 1.35 9.57
N ASP A 90 2.04 0.80 10.65
CA ASP A 90 1.25 1.55 11.62
C ASP A 90 2.07 2.64 12.31
N GLU A 91 3.34 2.39 12.56
CA GLU A 91 4.25 3.39 13.10
C GLU A 91 4.40 4.58 12.13
N ILE A 92 4.53 4.29 10.84
CA ILE A 92 4.64 5.33 9.81
C ILE A 92 3.38 6.18 9.78
N VAL A 93 2.21 5.54 9.76
CA VAL A 93 0.92 6.23 9.76
C VAL A 93 0.79 7.11 10.99
N SER A 94 1.15 6.59 12.16
CA SER A 94 1.12 7.33 13.41
C SER A 94 1.97 8.60 13.36
N LYS A 95 3.16 8.52 12.78
CA LYS A 95 4.05 9.67 12.65
C LYS A 95 3.48 10.73 11.71
N LEU A 96 2.82 10.32 10.65
CA LEU A 96 2.15 11.24 9.75
C LEU A 96 1.03 12.00 10.46
N GLU A 97 0.24 11.31 11.25
CA GLU A 97 -0.85 11.93 11.99
C GLU A 97 -0.32 12.96 12.99
N LYS A 98 0.82 12.71 13.61
CA LYS A 98 1.43 13.62 14.55
C LYS A 98 2.07 14.83 13.89
N SER A 99 2.41 14.76 12.60
CA SER A 99 3.02 15.86 11.87
C SER A 99 2.00 16.88 11.37
N THR A 100 0.74 16.55 11.44
CA THR A 100 -0.33 17.47 11.06
C THR A 100 -0.95 18.12 12.32
#